data_3d0bb8be893c86e882bdfa99a671f196
#
_entry.id   3d0bb8be893c86e882bdfa99a671f196
#
_cell.length_a   1.000
_cell.length_b   1.000
_cell.length_c   1.000
_cell.angle_alpha   90.00
_cell.angle_beta   90.00
_cell.angle_gamma   90.00
#
_symmetry.space_group_name_H-M   'P 1'
#
loop_
_entity.id
_entity.type
_entity.pdbx_description
1 polymer ?
#
loop_
_entity_poly.entity_id
_entity_poly.type
_entity_poly.pdbx_seq_one_letter_code
_entity_poly.pdbx_strand_id
1 'polypeptide(L)'
;MKPMGRREFLELAAAGVAGAAGLPVLGGCRKSRPGMAEAGGLDVAAAPSSVADAAPPAARETGYFVENFGIDEATLRRTIAEGLSRGGDYAEVFLQHKTADGIVFEDGQVIDASVRVDLGAGVRVLLGDQTGYAFTEDLTPEALRAAARTAAAIAAAGVRAAPERLVRRRPEPLYPQQPLWLPVAPAEKRSIVDRVGRKLAAGDPAVIKASVRFRAEDDVVLIANSDGVLVEERRPMTFLYATCTAERNGRRETNWFSRSRRGGPEFYTDDLLDRIAAEAVRRTLLLFDATAPEPGEMPVVLAPATSGILLHEAMGHGFEADFNRKGISIFASRMGRPVAREFVTIVDSGLERDHRGALAIDDEGTPGRRTVLVEKGRLVSYLHDRISARHYGVEPTGNGRREDFRFPPLPRMRVTFMEPGPHAPEEVIASVKKGLYAVDFSNGEVTIGAGDYSFYVKTGFRIEDGRLTAPVKDVNVIGNGPDSLSKIEMVAGDFELDGGTWTCGKNGQSVPVGLGLPTVKVSAINVGGVRR
;
A
#
# COMPACT_ATOMS: atom_id res chain seq x y z
N MET A 1 21.78 21.42 -27.89
CA MET A 1 22.20 20.56 -26.75
C MET A 1 22.82 19.30 -27.34
N LYS A 2 23.94 18.81 -26.78
CA LYS A 2 24.48 17.50 -27.18
C LYS A 2 23.49 16.40 -26.70
N PRO A 3 23.22 15.36 -27.50
CA PRO A 3 22.41 14.26 -27.07
C PRO A 3 23.06 13.59 -25.84
N MET A 4 22.25 13.30 -24.82
CA MET A 4 22.67 12.66 -23.59
C MET A 4 23.25 11.27 -23.90
N GLY A 5 24.45 10.98 -23.42
CA GLY A 5 25.13 9.72 -23.67
C GLY A 5 24.48 8.55 -22.92
N ARG A 6 24.59 7.35 -23.49
CA ARG A 6 24.06 6.08 -22.94
C ARG A 6 24.44 5.86 -21.45
N ARG A 7 25.64 6.28 -21.06
CA ARG A 7 26.17 6.14 -19.70
C ARG A 7 25.50 7.14 -18.72
N GLU A 8 25.29 8.38 -19.15
CA GLU A 8 24.60 9.41 -18.35
C GLU A 8 23.12 9.07 -18.16
N PHE A 9 22.49 8.41 -19.15
CA PHE A 9 21.11 7.93 -19.03
C PHE A 9 20.99 6.75 -18.06
N LEU A 10 21.92 5.78 -18.13
CA LEU A 10 21.92 4.63 -17.21
C LEU A 10 22.24 5.07 -15.76
N GLU A 11 23.08 6.08 -15.59
CA GLU A 11 23.32 6.70 -14.27
C GLU A 11 22.08 7.45 -13.77
N LEU A 12 21.30 8.07 -14.66
CA LEU A 12 20.01 8.71 -14.35
C LEU A 12 18.90 7.71 -14.01
N ALA A 13 18.87 6.59 -14.70
CA ALA A 13 17.95 5.48 -14.43
C ALA A 13 18.40 4.66 -13.19
N ALA A 14 19.72 4.41 -13.04
CA ALA A 14 20.31 3.67 -11.93
C ALA A 14 20.32 4.43 -10.60
N ALA A 15 20.27 5.77 -10.60
CA ALA A 15 20.09 6.54 -9.38
C ALA A 15 18.74 6.27 -8.67
N GLY A 16 17.82 5.60 -9.33
CA GLY A 16 16.60 5.03 -8.75
C GLY A 16 16.76 3.65 -8.08
N VAL A 17 17.80 2.89 -8.46
CA VAL A 17 17.88 1.43 -8.25
C VAL A 17 18.79 0.99 -7.07
N ALA A 18 19.73 1.80 -6.60
CA ALA A 18 20.72 1.37 -5.61
C ALA A 18 20.18 1.40 -4.17
N GLY A 19 19.48 0.36 -3.76
CA GLY A 19 18.98 0.24 -2.39
C GLY A 19 18.61 -1.16 -1.91
N ALA A 20 18.99 -2.23 -2.61
CA ALA A 20 18.78 -3.58 -2.09
C ALA A 20 19.78 -4.58 -2.71
N ALA A 21 21.00 -4.67 -2.17
CA ALA A 21 21.84 -5.85 -2.37
C ALA A 21 22.90 -5.97 -1.28
N GLY A 22 22.85 -7.05 -0.54
CA GLY A 22 24.01 -7.83 -0.15
C GLY A 22 24.69 -7.57 1.18
N LEU A 23 24.37 -8.39 2.16
CA LEU A 23 25.33 -8.78 3.20
C LEU A 23 25.78 -10.23 2.96
N PRO A 24 27.07 -10.56 3.05
CA PRO A 24 27.56 -11.90 2.78
C PRO A 24 27.39 -12.82 3.97
N VAL A 25 26.96 -14.04 3.69
CA VAL A 25 26.98 -15.20 4.60
C VAL A 25 28.43 -15.68 4.70
N LEU A 26 29.01 -15.66 5.88
CA LEU A 26 30.19 -16.45 6.21
C LEU A 26 29.79 -17.59 7.13
N GLY A 27 29.87 -18.78 6.59
CA GLY A 27 29.76 -20.04 7.29
C GLY A 27 30.97 -20.33 8.16
N GLY A 28 30.75 -21.07 9.22
CA GLY A 28 31.78 -21.61 10.09
C GLY A 28 31.25 -22.75 10.95
N CYS A 29 31.24 -23.94 10.41
CA CYS A 29 31.09 -25.20 11.18
C CYS A 29 32.23 -25.37 12.18
N ARG A 30 31.91 -25.74 13.42
CA ARG A 30 32.72 -26.74 14.14
C ARG A 30 31.90 -27.48 15.20
N LYS A 31 31.89 -28.79 15.02
CA LYS A 31 31.47 -29.84 15.96
C LYS A 31 32.48 -29.97 17.10
N SER A 32 32.01 -30.27 18.30
CA SER A 32 32.67 -31.26 19.20
C SER A 32 31.71 -31.68 20.33
N ARG A 33 31.42 -32.97 20.38
CA ARG A 33 31.17 -33.76 21.60
C ARG A 33 32.50 -34.43 21.94
N PRO A 34 32.80 -35.01 23.13
CA PRO A 34 31.91 -35.80 23.98
C PRO A 34 32.18 -35.65 25.49
N GLY A 35 31.45 -36.41 26.31
CA GLY A 35 31.85 -36.73 27.68
C GLY A 35 30.72 -37.25 28.57
N MET A 36 30.54 -38.57 28.54
CA MET A 36 29.77 -39.30 29.57
C MET A 36 30.54 -39.39 30.88
N ALA A 37 29.87 -39.34 32.01
CA ALA A 37 30.26 -40.02 33.24
C ALA A 37 29.02 -40.38 34.08
N GLU A 38 28.97 -41.63 34.42
CA GLU A 38 27.95 -42.30 35.26
C GLU A 38 28.15 -42.03 36.77
N ALA A 39 27.07 -42.38 37.48
CA ALA A 39 27.02 -43.06 38.76
C ALA A 39 26.57 -42.26 39.98
N GLY A 40 25.59 -42.85 40.68
CA GLY A 40 25.39 -42.68 42.10
C GLY A 40 23.94 -42.66 42.54
N GLY A 41 23.30 -43.81 42.65
CA GLY A 41 21.99 -43.92 43.29
C GLY A 41 22.07 -43.76 44.80
N LEU A 42 21.02 -43.23 45.39
CA LEU A 42 20.62 -43.44 46.79
C LEU A 42 19.09 -43.36 46.89
N ASP A 43 18.53 -44.50 47.32
CA ASP A 43 17.14 -44.66 47.75
C ASP A 43 16.83 -43.74 48.92
N VAL A 44 15.73 -43.04 48.89
CA VAL A 44 15.02 -42.57 50.09
C VAL A 44 13.52 -42.61 49.86
N ALA A 45 12.87 -43.24 50.87
CA ALA A 45 11.51 -43.68 50.98
C ALA A 45 10.42 -42.62 50.63
N ALA A 46 9.31 -43.18 50.13
CA ALA A 46 8.06 -42.45 49.86
C ALA A 46 7.32 -42.08 51.18
N ALA A 47 6.82 -40.85 51.21
CA ALA A 47 5.72 -40.43 52.06
C ALA A 47 4.58 -39.86 51.19
N PRO A 48 3.31 -40.19 51.46
CA PRO A 48 2.19 -39.75 50.63
C PRO A 48 1.76 -38.34 51.04
N SER A 49 1.89 -37.39 50.19
CA SER A 49 1.19 -36.09 50.31
C SER A 49 0.24 -35.92 49.14
N SER A 50 -1.04 -36.04 49.44
CA SER A 50 -2.12 -35.60 48.56
C SER A 50 -2.06 -34.06 48.39
N VAL A 51 -1.41 -33.61 47.35
CA VAL A 51 -1.57 -32.25 46.86
C VAL A 51 -2.66 -32.33 45.80
N ALA A 52 -3.82 -31.72 46.10
CA ALA A 52 -4.86 -31.50 45.12
C ALA A 52 -4.23 -30.76 43.93
N ASP A 53 -4.33 -31.35 42.74
CA ASP A 53 -3.99 -30.70 41.47
C ASP A 53 -4.84 -29.45 41.34
N ALA A 54 -4.29 -28.31 41.77
CA ALA A 54 -4.79 -27.01 41.35
C ALA A 54 -4.49 -26.91 39.86
N ALA A 55 -5.54 -26.85 39.03
CA ALA A 55 -5.41 -26.59 37.61
C ALA A 55 -4.46 -25.40 37.42
N PRO A 56 -3.50 -25.49 36.48
CA PRO A 56 -2.59 -24.36 36.21
C PRO A 56 -3.42 -23.12 35.98
N PRO A 57 -3.03 -21.96 36.53
CA PRO A 57 -3.76 -20.71 36.30
C PRO A 57 -3.89 -20.53 34.82
N ALA A 58 -5.12 -20.27 34.34
CA ALA A 58 -5.39 -20.00 32.93
C ALA A 58 -4.36 -18.96 32.44
N ALA A 59 -3.64 -19.32 31.37
CA ALA A 59 -2.66 -18.40 30.78
C ALA A 59 -3.34 -17.05 30.59
N ARG A 60 -2.77 -15.99 31.18
CA ARG A 60 -3.33 -14.64 31.03
C ARG A 60 -3.42 -14.32 29.55
N GLU A 61 -4.59 -13.91 29.11
CA GLU A 61 -4.75 -13.35 27.78
C GLU A 61 -3.77 -12.18 27.63
N THR A 62 -2.94 -12.23 26.60
CA THR A 62 -1.98 -11.16 26.29
C THR A 62 -2.38 -10.54 24.96
N GLY A 63 -2.25 -9.24 24.84
CA GLY A 63 -2.54 -8.49 23.63
C GLY A 63 -2.71 -7.01 23.94
N TYR A 64 -2.45 -6.18 22.93
CA TYR A 64 -2.44 -4.74 23.09
C TYR A 64 -3.75 -4.20 23.68
N PHE A 65 -4.90 -4.63 23.12
CA PHE A 65 -6.21 -4.13 23.57
C PHE A 65 -6.64 -4.68 24.93
N VAL A 66 -6.18 -5.86 25.31
CA VAL A 66 -6.38 -6.40 26.67
C VAL A 66 -5.58 -5.58 27.69
N GLU A 67 -4.30 -5.34 27.39
CA GLU A 67 -3.37 -4.69 28.31
C GLU A 67 -3.66 -3.20 28.51
N ASN A 68 -4.06 -2.50 27.45
CA ASN A 68 -4.24 -1.04 27.47
C ASN A 68 -5.69 -0.60 27.69
N PHE A 69 -6.67 -1.43 27.32
CA PHE A 69 -8.10 -1.05 27.35
C PHE A 69 -9.00 -2.07 28.05
N GLY A 70 -8.44 -3.20 28.54
CA GLY A 70 -9.21 -4.22 29.25
C GLY A 70 -10.20 -5.00 28.36
N ILE A 71 -10.03 -4.96 27.02
CA ILE A 71 -10.92 -5.64 26.08
C ILE A 71 -10.46 -7.10 25.91
N ASP A 72 -11.06 -7.98 26.68
CA ASP A 72 -10.80 -9.42 26.66
C ASP A 72 -11.63 -10.16 25.60
N GLU A 73 -11.30 -11.43 25.37
CA GLU A 73 -12.03 -12.31 24.45
C GLU A 73 -13.52 -12.42 24.81
N ALA A 74 -13.85 -12.44 26.10
CA ALA A 74 -15.24 -12.53 26.56
C ALA A 74 -16.05 -11.29 26.15
N THR A 75 -15.45 -10.11 26.19
CA THR A 75 -16.06 -8.86 25.74
C THR A 75 -16.29 -8.87 24.22
N LEU A 76 -15.30 -9.31 23.45
CA LEU A 76 -15.42 -9.44 21.98
C LEU A 76 -16.52 -10.43 21.61
N ARG A 77 -16.55 -11.60 22.23
CA ARG A 77 -17.60 -12.62 21.98
C ARG A 77 -19.00 -12.11 22.30
N ARG A 78 -19.18 -11.40 23.44
CA ARG A 78 -20.47 -10.79 23.79
C ARG A 78 -20.89 -9.73 22.77
N THR A 79 -19.97 -8.92 22.28
CA THR A 79 -20.24 -7.90 21.25
C THR A 79 -20.66 -8.55 19.93
N ILE A 80 -19.96 -9.59 19.49
CA ILE A 80 -20.30 -10.36 18.28
C ILE A 80 -21.69 -11.02 18.42
N ALA A 81 -21.95 -11.67 19.57
CA ALA A 81 -23.24 -12.30 19.83
C ALA A 81 -24.41 -11.27 19.82
N GLU A 82 -24.20 -10.07 20.35
CA GLU A 82 -25.16 -8.97 20.27
C GLU A 82 -25.42 -8.55 18.82
N GLY A 83 -24.37 -8.46 17.98
CA GLY A 83 -24.49 -8.19 16.55
C GLY A 83 -25.33 -9.24 15.81
N LEU A 84 -25.22 -10.52 16.18
CA LEU A 84 -26.01 -11.61 15.60
C LEU A 84 -27.42 -11.77 16.21
N SER A 85 -27.75 -11.01 17.26
CA SER A 85 -28.98 -11.21 18.05
C SER A 85 -30.29 -11.05 17.25
N ARG A 86 -30.25 -10.37 16.11
CA ARG A 86 -31.39 -10.13 15.21
C ARG A 86 -31.39 -10.97 13.93
N GLY A 87 -30.44 -11.92 13.81
CA GLY A 87 -30.39 -12.89 12.74
C GLY A 87 -29.46 -12.53 11.57
N GLY A 88 -28.41 -11.75 11.83
CA GLY A 88 -27.28 -11.61 10.90
C GLY A 88 -26.56 -12.94 10.67
N ASP A 89 -26.02 -13.15 9.49
CA ASP A 89 -25.26 -14.35 9.12
C ASP A 89 -23.75 -14.21 9.39
N TYR A 90 -23.28 -13.00 9.71
CA TYR A 90 -21.91 -12.71 10.09
C TYR A 90 -21.85 -11.42 10.91
N ALA A 91 -20.94 -11.37 11.87
CA ALA A 91 -20.61 -10.15 12.62
C ALA A 91 -19.12 -10.07 12.88
N GLU A 92 -18.58 -8.84 12.84
CA GLU A 92 -17.17 -8.56 13.18
C GLU A 92 -17.04 -7.31 14.03
N VAL A 93 -15.97 -7.28 14.82
CA VAL A 93 -15.49 -6.14 15.58
C VAL A 93 -14.10 -5.80 15.08
N PHE A 94 -13.88 -4.55 14.68
CA PHE A 94 -12.59 -3.99 14.31
C PHE A 94 -12.22 -2.92 15.33
N LEU A 95 -11.17 -3.16 16.10
CA LEU A 95 -10.61 -2.17 17.03
C LEU A 95 -9.39 -1.52 16.39
N GLN A 96 -9.21 -0.24 16.63
CA GLN A 96 -8.04 0.52 16.16
C GLN A 96 -7.56 1.51 17.21
N HIS A 97 -6.23 1.56 17.39
CA HIS A 97 -5.54 2.64 18.09
C HIS A 97 -4.36 3.08 17.23
N LYS A 98 -4.50 4.23 16.60
CA LYS A 98 -3.48 4.82 15.75
C LYS A 98 -2.99 6.13 16.33
N THR A 99 -1.67 6.26 16.49
CA THR A 99 -1.00 7.53 16.79
C THR A 99 -0.20 7.96 15.57
N ALA A 100 -0.36 9.20 15.14
CA ALA A 100 0.32 9.76 14.00
C ALA A 100 0.96 11.11 14.34
N ASP A 101 2.25 11.24 14.07
CA ASP A 101 3.00 12.49 14.13
C ASP A 101 3.08 13.12 12.74
N GLY A 102 2.88 14.43 12.66
CA GLY A 102 3.08 15.22 11.45
C GLY A 102 4.03 16.39 11.71
N ILE A 103 4.95 16.65 10.78
CA ILE A 103 5.82 17.83 10.81
C ILE A 103 5.84 18.44 9.41
N VAL A 104 5.57 19.74 9.33
CA VAL A 104 5.74 20.53 8.10
C VAL A 104 6.85 21.54 8.32
N PHE A 105 7.87 21.44 7.48
CA PHE A 105 9.00 22.35 7.44
C PHE A 105 8.93 23.17 6.15
N GLU A 106 9.14 24.48 6.26
CA GLU A 106 9.16 25.39 5.12
C GLU A 106 10.20 26.49 5.35
N ASP A 107 11.07 26.70 4.36
CA ASP A 107 12.05 27.78 4.29
C ASP A 107 12.86 28.00 5.59
N GLY A 108 13.38 26.92 6.14
CA GLY A 108 14.23 26.94 7.34
C GLY A 108 13.51 26.81 8.67
N GLN A 109 12.19 26.71 8.69
CA GLN A 109 11.40 26.68 9.91
C GLN A 109 10.37 25.55 9.92
N VAL A 110 10.09 24.99 11.09
CA VAL A 110 8.91 24.14 11.29
C VAL A 110 7.69 25.07 11.42
N ILE A 111 6.77 24.97 10.49
CA ILE A 111 5.53 25.78 10.46
C ILE A 111 4.32 25.06 11.02
N ASP A 112 4.38 23.73 11.11
CA ASP A 112 3.35 22.91 11.75
C ASP A 112 3.99 21.68 12.39
N ALA A 113 3.50 21.32 13.58
CA ALA A 113 3.83 20.06 14.25
C ALA A 113 2.59 19.57 14.97
N SER A 114 2.13 18.37 14.63
CA SER A 114 0.87 17.82 15.12
C SER A 114 1.03 16.37 15.56
N VAL A 115 0.22 15.99 16.55
CA VAL A 115 -0.01 14.61 16.95
C VAL A 115 -1.49 14.34 16.86
N ARG A 116 -1.86 13.25 16.20
CA ARG A 116 -3.23 12.78 16.10
C ARG A 116 -3.34 11.39 16.70
N VAL A 117 -4.41 11.17 17.46
CA VAL A 117 -4.77 9.85 17.99
C VAL A 117 -6.15 9.50 17.46
N ASP A 118 -6.26 8.36 16.78
CA ASP A 118 -7.53 7.76 16.40
C ASP A 118 -7.70 6.48 17.23
N LEU A 119 -8.72 6.45 18.08
CA LEU A 119 -9.06 5.32 18.96
C LEU A 119 -10.53 5.01 18.81
N GLY A 120 -10.86 3.75 18.55
CA GLY A 120 -12.27 3.35 18.45
C GLY A 120 -12.48 1.93 17.93
N ALA A 121 -13.75 1.63 17.76
CA ALA A 121 -14.24 0.35 17.26
C ALA A 121 -15.28 0.53 16.16
N GLY A 122 -15.18 -0.26 15.09
CA GLY A 122 -16.25 -0.48 14.13
C GLY A 122 -16.88 -1.85 14.32
N VAL A 123 -18.20 -1.92 14.30
CA VAL A 123 -18.94 -3.18 14.32
C VAL A 123 -19.74 -3.31 13.03
N ARG A 124 -19.55 -4.44 12.34
CA ARG A 124 -20.28 -4.76 11.10
C ARG A 124 -21.11 -6.02 11.28
N VAL A 125 -22.32 -6.00 10.78
CA VAL A 125 -23.21 -7.16 10.68
C VAL A 125 -23.63 -7.34 9.24
N LEU A 126 -23.57 -8.57 8.74
CA LEU A 126 -24.03 -8.91 7.40
C LEU A 126 -25.31 -9.75 7.47
N LEU A 127 -26.19 -9.52 6.52
CA LEU A 127 -27.31 -10.38 6.17
C LEU A 127 -27.36 -10.50 4.63
N GLY A 128 -26.87 -11.61 4.10
CA GLY A 128 -26.67 -11.69 2.66
C GLY A 128 -25.67 -10.64 2.19
N ASP A 129 -26.05 -9.83 1.22
CA ASP A 129 -25.26 -8.71 0.69
C ASP A 129 -25.50 -7.39 1.42
N GLN A 130 -26.41 -7.38 2.40
CA GLN A 130 -26.70 -6.19 3.19
C GLN A 130 -25.70 -6.03 4.32
N THR A 131 -25.30 -4.78 4.58
CA THR A 131 -24.33 -4.43 5.59
C THR A 131 -24.93 -3.45 6.58
N GLY A 132 -25.02 -3.83 7.85
CA GLY A 132 -25.22 -2.93 8.97
C GLY A 132 -23.86 -2.55 9.55
N TYR A 133 -23.68 -1.26 9.82
CA TYR A 133 -22.42 -0.74 10.36
C TYR A 133 -22.68 0.33 11.40
N ALA A 134 -21.93 0.26 12.49
CA ALA A 134 -21.88 1.31 13.50
C ALA A 134 -20.47 1.38 14.09
N PHE A 135 -20.07 2.54 14.56
CA PHE A 135 -18.79 2.73 15.22
C PHE A 135 -18.94 3.49 16.54
N THR A 136 -17.91 3.41 17.37
CA THR A 136 -17.80 4.14 18.63
C THR A 136 -16.35 4.50 18.92
N GLU A 137 -16.11 5.65 19.53
CA GLU A 137 -14.80 6.06 20.08
C GLU A 137 -14.65 5.66 21.55
N ASP A 138 -15.74 5.19 22.18
CA ASP A 138 -15.74 4.63 23.52
C ASP A 138 -15.60 3.10 23.46
N LEU A 139 -14.51 2.58 24.01
CA LEU A 139 -14.18 1.15 24.03
C LEU A 139 -14.73 0.41 25.24
N THR A 140 -15.63 1.01 26.04
CA THR A 140 -16.29 0.29 27.11
C THR A 140 -17.14 -0.87 26.58
N PRO A 141 -17.28 -1.99 27.34
CA PRO A 141 -18.11 -3.11 26.91
C PRO A 141 -19.56 -2.72 26.59
N GLU A 142 -20.09 -1.68 27.24
CA GLU A 142 -21.43 -1.18 26.99
C GLU A 142 -21.53 -0.45 25.63
N ALA A 143 -20.58 0.43 25.33
CA ALA A 143 -20.53 1.15 24.06
C ALA A 143 -20.32 0.20 22.86
N LEU A 144 -19.46 -0.81 23.01
CA LEU A 144 -19.25 -1.84 21.99
C LEU A 144 -20.55 -2.62 21.70
N ARG A 145 -21.29 -3.02 22.76
CA ARG A 145 -22.58 -3.70 22.58
C ARG A 145 -23.65 -2.78 21.99
N ALA A 146 -23.64 -1.50 22.33
CA ALA A 146 -24.56 -0.51 21.73
C ALA A 146 -24.30 -0.35 20.23
N ALA A 147 -23.05 -0.26 19.80
CA ALA A 147 -22.68 -0.27 18.38
C ALA A 147 -23.13 -1.57 17.69
N ALA A 148 -22.93 -2.72 18.33
CA ALA A 148 -23.38 -4.01 17.81
C ALA A 148 -24.90 -4.08 17.63
N ARG A 149 -25.70 -3.59 18.59
CA ARG A 149 -27.17 -3.49 18.46
C ARG A 149 -27.59 -2.61 17.29
N THR A 150 -26.90 -1.49 17.11
CA THR A 150 -27.16 -0.57 15.99
C THR A 150 -26.85 -1.23 14.66
N ALA A 151 -25.69 -1.88 14.52
CA ALA A 151 -25.34 -2.63 13.31
C ALA A 151 -26.30 -3.81 13.04
N ALA A 152 -26.76 -4.50 14.09
CA ALA A 152 -27.72 -5.60 14.00
C ALA A 152 -29.11 -5.17 13.47
N ALA A 153 -29.43 -3.87 13.49
CA ALA A 153 -30.72 -3.37 13.02
C ALA A 153 -30.97 -3.60 11.51
N ILE A 154 -29.91 -3.90 10.71
CA ILE A 154 -30.03 -4.29 9.31
C ILE A 154 -30.74 -5.65 9.14
N ALA A 155 -30.61 -6.53 10.15
CA ALA A 155 -31.19 -7.87 10.14
C ALA A 155 -32.45 -7.90 11.01
N ALA A 156 -33.64 -7.65 10.38
CA ALA A 156 -34.89 -7.54 11.15
C ALA A 156 -35.59 -8.89 11.45
N ALA A 157 -35.24 -10.01 10.77
CA ALA A 157 -36.02 -11.24 10.82
C ALA A 157 -35.22 -12.53 10.45
N GLY A 158 -33.94 -12.61 10.72
CA GLY A 158 -33.14 -13.82 10.42
C GLY A 158 -33.11 -14.85 11.55
N VAL A 159 -32.57 -16.03 11.27
CA VAL A 159 -32.24 -17.03 12.29
C VAL A 159 -31.02 -16.54 13.08
N ARG A 160 -31.13 -16.59 14.42
CA ARG A 160 -30.01 -16.21 15.29
C ARG A 160 -28.88 -17.23 15.15
N ALA A 161 -27.72 -16.76 14.73
CA ALA A 161 -26.48 -17.54 14.74
C ALA A 161 -25.72 -17.33 16.06
N ALA A 162 -25.03 -18.37 16.52
CA ALA A 162 -24.09 -18.25 17.63
C ALA A 162 -22.68 -18.03 17.07
N PRO A 163 -21.87 -17.12 17.64
CA PRO A 163 -20.50 -16.95 17.20
C PRO A 163 -19.67 -18.19 17.54
N GLU A 164 -18.76 -18.56 16.65
CA GLU A 164 -17.77 -19.59 16.91
C GLU A 164 -16.81 -19.17 18.04
N ARG A 165 -16.10 -20.17 18.58
CA ARG A 165 -15.04 -19.91 19.56
C ARG A 165 -13.93 -19.11 18.87
N LEU A 166 -13.52 -18.00 19.45
CA LEU A 166 -12.41 -17.20 18.95
C LEU A 166 -11.11 -17.99 19.05
N VAL A 167 -10.34 -18.00 17.97
CA VAL A 167 -9.02 -18.62 17.89
C VAL A 167 -8.02 -17.52 17.48
N ARG A 168 -7.09 -17.21 18.40
CA ARG A 168 -6.06 -16.21 18.12
C ARG A 168 -5.13 -16.69 17.02
N ARG A 169 -5.09 -15.94 15.93
CA ARG A 169 -4.19 -16.15 14.80
C ARG A 169 -3.00 -15.19 14.88
N ARG A 170 -1.84 -15.67 14.46
CA ARG A 170 -0.62 -14.86 14.37
C ARG A 170 -0.13 -14.93 12.94
N PRO A 171 -0.39 -13.92 12.12
CA PRO A 171 0.12 -13.87 10.76
C PRO A 171 1.65 -13.75 10.78
N GLU A 172 2.30 -14.22 9.72
CA GLU A 172 3.72 -13.97 9.52
C GLU A 172 3.94 -12.45 9.36
N PRO A 173 4.80 -11.83 10.18
CA PRO A 173 4.99 -10.39 10.13
C PRO A 173 5.73 -9.98 8.85
N LEU A 174 5.17 -9.04 8.10
CA LEU A 174 5.78 -8.44 6.91
C LEU A 174 6.60 -7.19 7.24
N TYR A 175 6.42 -6.63 8.42
CA TYR A 175 7.05 -5.44 8.96
C TYR A 175 7.17 -5.56 10.48
N PRO A 176 7.99 -4.72 11.14
CA PRO A 176 8.20 -4.80 12.59
C PRO A 176 6.90 -4.67 13.40
N GLN A 177 6.76 -5.44 14.47
CA GLN A 177 5.56 -5.50 15.30
C GLN A 177 5.69 -4.79 16.65
N GLN A 178 6.80 -4.09 16.91
CA GLN A 178 7.00 -3.22 18.07
C GLN A 178 6.62 -1.76 17.76
N PRO A 179 6.39 -0.90 18.78
CA PRO A 179 6.26 0.54 18.57
C PRO A 179 7.56 1.09 18.00
N LEU A 180 7.49 1.78 16.86
CA LEU A 180 8.66 2.31 16.17
C LEU A 180 8.79 3.82 16.32
N TRP A 181 7.67 4.55 16.30
CA TRP A 181 7.67 6.00 16.27
C TRP A 181 7.28 6.66 17.59
N LEU A 182 6.47 5.99 18.42
CA LEU A 182 6.10 6.47 19.76
C LEU A 182 7.32 6.77 20.65
N PRO A 183 8.39 5.92 20.68
CA PRO A 183 9.55 6.20 21.52
C PRO A 183 10.51 7.23 20.94
N VAL A 184 10.35 7.64 19.67
CA VAL A 184 11.25 8.59 19.00
C VAL A 184 10.98 10.01 19.48
N ALA A 185 12.01 10.68 19.99
CA ALA A 185 11.89 12.05 20.50
C ALA A 185 11.51 13.05 19.38
N PRO A 186 10.70 14.09 19.68
CA PRO A 186 10.34 15.11 18.69
C PRO A 186 11.54 15.80 18.03
N ALA A 187 12.64 16.00 18.77
CA ALA A 187 13.87 16.60 18.24
C ALA A 187 14.52 15.71 17.16
N GLU A 188 14.45 14.40 17.31
CA GLU A 188 14.98 13.44 16.36
C GLU A 188 14.12 13.42 15.07
N LYS A 189 12.79 13.39 15.19
CA LYS A 189 11.87 13.53 14.04
C LYS A 189 12.08 14.86 13.31
N ARG A 190 12.31 15.95 14.05
CA ARG A 190 12.65 17.27 13.50
C ARG A 190 13.95 17.23 12.71
N SER A 191 14.98 16.53 13.19
CA SER A 191 16.28 16.47 12.51
C SER A 191 16.17 15.91 11.06
N ILE A 192 15.23 14.99 10.81
CA ILE A 192 14.93 14.42 9.49
C ILE A 192 14.48 15.53 8.52
N VAL A 193 13.49 16.34 8.92
CA VAL A 193 12.95 17.41 8.05
C VAL A 193 13.93 18.57 7.90
N ASP A 194 14.65 18.93 8.98
CA ASP A 194 15.67 19.99 8.97
C ASP A 194 16.82 19.66 7.99
N ARG A 195 17.26 18.40 7.96
CA ARG A 195 18.31 17.97 7.03
C ARG A 195 17.87 18.10 5.57
N VAL A 196 16.72 17.52 5.24
CA VAL A 196 16.20 17.57 3.87
C VAL A 196 15.91 19.02 3.45
N GLY A 197 15.30 19.82 4.32
CA GLY A 197 14.99 21.22 4.04
C GLY A 197 16.23 22.07 3.75
N ARG A 198 17.29 21.92 4.56
CA ARG A 198 18.57 22.61 4.31
C ARG A 198 19.23 22.18 3.00
N LYS A 199 19.20 20.88 2.69
CA LYS A 199 19.74 20.34 1.42
C LYS A 199 18.95 20.81 0.20
N LEU A 200 17.62 20.88 0.30
CA LEU A 200 16.77 21.47 -0.75
C LEU A 200 17.16 22.93 -1.02
N ALA A 201 17.20 23.75 0.04
CA ALA A 201 17.49 25.18 -0.08
C ALA A 201 18.89 25.45 -0.65
N ALA A 202 19.87 24.61 -0.34
CA ALA A 202 21.24 24.70 -0.81
C ALA A 202 21.49 24.02 -2.17
N GLY A 203 20.50 23.32 -2.73
CA GLY A 203 20.69 22.44 -3.89
C GLY A 203 20.97 23.15 -5.21
N ASP A 204 20.44 24.37 -5.40
CA ASP A 204 20.70 25.23 -6.57
C ASP A 204 20.36 26.70 -6.22
N PRO A 205 21.11 27.70 -6.72
CA PRO A 205 20.81 29.11 -6.47
C PRO A 205 19.41 29.56 -6.98
N ALA A 206 18.80 28.83 -7.90
CA ALA A 206 17.45 29.11 -8.39
C ALA A 206 16.34 28.67 -7.42
N VAL A 207 16.65 27.89 -6.39
CA VAL A 207 15.65 27.43 -5.41
C VAL A 207 15.20 28.61 -4.55
N ILE A 208 13.90 28.91 -4.62
CA ILE A 208 13.27 30.01 -3.88
C ILE A 208 12.35 29.53 -2.77
N LYS A 209 11.98 28.23 -2.75
CA LYS A 209 11.16 27.65 -1.69
C LYS A 209 11.48 26.17 -1.50
N ALA A 210 11.70 25.78 -0.25
CA ALA A 210 11.94 24.42 0.19
C ALA A 210 10.87 24.01 1.22
N SER A 211 10.08 22.98 0.91
CA SER A 211 9.06 22.45 1.84
C SER A 211 9.24 20.96 2.03
N VAL A 212 9.17 20.50 3.27
CA VAL A 212 9.25 19.09 3.65
C VAL A 212 8.07 18.72 4.53
N ARG A 213 7.37 17.66 4.17
CA ARG A 213 6.31 17.06 4.99
C ARG A 213 6.74 15.69 5.45
N PHE A 214 6.72 15.50 6.74
CA PHE A 214 7.00 14.23 7.38
C PHE A 214 5.77 13.74 8.11
N ARG A 215 5.52 12.44 8.06
CA ARG A 215 4.51 11.76 8.85
C ARG A 215 5.04 10.42 9.32
N ALA A 216 4.74 10.08 10.56
CA ALA A 216 5.06 8.79 11.16
C ALA A 216 3.84 8.26 11.90
N GLU A 217 3.58 6.97 11.82
CA GLU A 217 2.39 6.34 12.39
C GLU A 217 2.77 5.03 13.09
N ASP A 218 2.20 4.85 14.28
CA ASP A 218 2.05 3.56 14.95
C ASP A 218 0.56 3.25 15.01
N ASP A 219 0.10 2.24 14.28
CA ASP A 219 -1.29 1.81 14.21
C ASP A 219 -1.42 0.38 14.70
N VAL A 220 -2.28 0.13 15.67
CA VAL A 220 -2.59 -1.21 16.19
C VAL A 220 -4.04 -1.51 15.90
N VAL A 221 -4.29 -2.63 15.23
CA VAL A 221 -5.63 -3.12 14.93
C VAL A 221 -5.88 -4.48 15.55
N LEU A 222 -7.12 -4.72 15.96
CA LEU A 222 -7.59 -6.04 16.35
C LEU A 222 -8.89 -6.34 15.60
N ILE A 223 -8.97 -7.53 15.04
CA ILE A 223 -10.14 -8.02 14.32
C ILE A 223 -10.63 -9.30 14.99
N ALA A 224 -11.90 -9.32 15.37
CA ALA A 224 -12.59 -10.49 15.86
C ALA A 224 -13.90 -10.66 15.11
N ASN A 225 -14.24 -11.91 14.72
CA ASN A 225 -15.47 -12.16 13.96
C ASN A 225 -16.20 -13.44 14.38
N SER A 226 -17.42 -13.60 13.87
CA SER A 226 -18.29 -14.74 14.19
C SER A 226 -17.79 -16.08 13.66
N ASP A 227 -16.86 -16.11 12.72
CA ASP A 227 -16.22 -17.34 12.20
C ASP A 227 -15.01 -17.75 13.04
N GLY A 228 -14.90 -17.23 14.26
CA GLY A 228 -13.87 -17.59 15.22
C GLY A 228 -12.49 -16.94 14.97
N VAL A 229 -12.36 -15.97 14.09
CA VAL A 229 -11.10 -15.24 13.89
C VAL A 229 -10.88 -14.26 15.05
N LEU A 230 -9.68 -14.28 15.62
CA LEU A 230 -9.15 -13.28 16.51
C LEU A 230 -7.71 -13.00 16.10
N VAL A 231 -7.43 -11.76 15.63
CA VAL A 231 -6.09 -11.39 15.19
C VAL A 231 -5.81 -9.94 15.56
N GLU A 232 -4.58 -9.70 15.99
CA GLU A 232 -4.07 -8.37 16.34
C GLU A 232 -2.79 -8.14 15.56
N GLU A 233 -2.64 -6.94 15.00
CA GLU A 233 -1.50 -6.57 14.16
C GLU A 233 -1.10 -5.12 14.43
N ARG A 234 0.21 -4.87 14.49
CA ARG A 234 0.76 -3.52 14.50
C ARG A 234 1.22 -3.15 13.09
N ARG A 235 0.84 -1.97 12.63
CA ARG A 235 1.03 -1.47 11.25
C ARG A 235 1.79 -0.14 11.26
N PRO A 236 3.11 -0.13 11.52
CA PRO A 236 3.89 1.09 11.46
C PRO A 236 3.92 1.65 10.04
N MET A 237 4.05 2.96 9.91
CA MET A 237 4.23 3.60 8.61
C MET A 237 4.96 4.93 8.76
N THR A 238 5.77 5.29 7.76
CA THR A 238 6.38 6.60 7.68
C THR A 238 6.33 7.13 6.25
N PHE A 239 6.34 8.44 6.13
CA PHE A 239 6.20 9.15 4.86
C PHE A 239 7.01 10.43 4.91
N LEU A 240 7.85 10.67 3.90
CA LEU A 240 8.60 11.91 3.71
C LEU A 240 8.40 12.42 2.29
N TYR A 241 7.97 13.68 2.18
CA TYR A 241 7.65 14.35 0.92
C TYR A 241 8.39 15.69 0.87
N ALA A 242 9.30 15.81 -0.08
CA ALA A 242 10.13 16.99 -0.28
C ALA A 242 9.70 17.72 -1.55
N THR A 243 9.32 18.99 -1.42
CA THR A 243 8.90 19.86 -2.53
C THR A 243 9.92 20.96 -2.71
N CYS A 244 10.37 21.14 -3.96
CA CYS A 244 11.25 22.19 -4.37
C CYS A 244 10.51 23.14 -5.33
N THR A 245 10.59 24.45 -5.09
CA THR A 245 10.20 25.47 -6.06
C THR A 245 11.43 26.30 -6.43
N ALA A 246 11.68 26.43 -7.71
CA ALA A 246 12.79 27.21 -8.26
C ALA A 246 12.29 28.31 -9.21
N GLU A 247 13.06 29.38 -9.37
CA GLU A 247 12.77 30.47 -10.28
C GLU A 247 13.98 30.79 -11.16
N ARG A 248 13.77 30.86 -12.46
CA ARG A 248 14.76 31.35 -13.47
C ARG A 248 14.11 32.32 -14.43
N ASN A 249 14.65 33.51 -14.56
CA ASN A 249 14.16 34.54 -15.48
C ASN A 249 12.64 34.84 -15.32
N GLY A 250 12.17 34.92 -14.07
CA GLY A 250 10.77 35.18 -13.75
C GLY A 250 9.81 33.99 -13.95
N ARG A 251 10.29 32.82 -14.44
CA ARG A 251 9.52 31.60 -14.58
C ARG A 251 9.73 30.73 -13.34
N ARG A 252 8.64 30.24 -12.76
CA ARG A 252 8.66 29.35 -11.58
C ARG A 252 8.27 27.94 -11.96
N GLU A 253 9.02 26.98 -11.45
CA GLU A 253 8.75 25.56 -11.59
C GLU A 253 8.74 24.89 -10.22
N THR A 254 7.85 23.93 -10.04
CA THR A 254 7.72 23.18 -8.79
C THR A 254 7.64 21.67 -9.08
N ASN A 255 8.46 20.91 -8.38
CA ASN A 255 8.38 19.46 -8.41
C ASN A 255 8.71 18.88 -7.04
N TRP A 256 8.59 17.57 -6.90
CA TRP A 256 8.80 16.89 -5.61
C TRP A 256 9.47 15.53 -5.79
N PHE A 257 9.93 15.01 -4.66
CA PHE A 257 10.31 13.62 -4.51
C PHE A 257 9.91 13.11 -3.13
N SER A 258 9.54 11.85 -3.02
CA SER A 258 8.99 11.28 -1.78
C SER A 258 9.39 9.83 -1.60
N ARG A 259 9.42 9.40 -0.34
CA ARG A 259 9.62 8.01 0.07
C ARG A 259 8.74 7.69 1.27
N SER A 260 8.26 6.46 1.29
CA SER A 260 7.43 5.93 2.36
C SER A 260 7.74 4.46 2.59
N ARG A 261 7.52 3.98 3.80
CA ARG A 261 7.75 2.57 4.17
C ARG A 261 6.91 2.19 5.39
N ARG A 262 6.62 0.90 5.56
CA ARG A 262 6.23 0.32 6.84
C ARG A 262 7.49 0.00 7.64
N GLY A 263 7.94 0.95 8.45
CA GLY A 263 9.19 0.86 9.19
C GLY A 263 9.39 2.03 10.15
N GLY A 264 10.51 2.03 10.84
CA GLY A 264 10.88 3.02 11.84
C GLY A 264 11.92 4.03 11.33
N PRO A 265 12.53 4.79 12.24
CA PRO A 265 13.49 5.84 11.92
C PRO A 265 14.75 5.33 11.20
N GLU A 266 15.10 4.06 11.34
CA GLU A 266 16.24 3.41 10.65
C GLU A 266 16.15 3.49 9.13
N PHE A 267 14.95 3.70 8.59
CA PHE A 267 14.72 3.92 7.17
C PHE A 267 15.40 5.20 6.66
N TYR A 268 15.45 6.24 7.48
CA TYR A 268 15.96 7.56 7.09
C TYR A 268 17.46 7.68 7.31
N THR A 269 18.23 6.91 6.52
CA THR A 269 19.69 7.08 6.49
C THR A 269 20.05 8.43 5.89
N ASP A 270 21.24 8.92 6.23
CA ASP A 270 21.78 10.17 5.70
C ASP A 270 21.78 10.20 4.17
N ASP A 271 22.19 9.09 3.53
CA ASP A 271 22.21 8.94 2.07
C ASP A 271 20.80 9.02 1.45
N LEU A 272 19.79 8.42 2.13
CA LEU A 272 18.41 8.51 1.64
C LEU A 272 17.87 9.93 1.73
N LEU A 273 18.11 10.62 2.85
CA LEU A 273 17.66 12.00 3.06
C LEU A 273 18.31 12.96 2.05
N ASP A 274 19.62 12.81 1.82
CA ASP A 274 20.36 13.59 0.83
C ASP A 274 19.84 13.33 -0.60
N ARG A 275 19.57 12.06 -0.95
CA ARG A 275 18.98 11.68 -2.24
C ARG A 275 17.58 12.25 -2.43
N ILE A 276 16.74 12.24 -1.39
CA ILE A 276 15.39 12.82 -1.46
C ILE A 276 15.47 14.30 -1.83
N ALA A 277 16.35 15.07 -1.18
CA ALA A 277 16.55 16.48 -1.47
C ALA A 277 17.10 16.70 -2.88
N ALA A 278 18.17 16.00 -3.24
CA ALA A 278 18.83 16.15 -4.54
C ALA A 278 17.87 15.81 -5.71
N GLU A 279 17.07 14.75 -5.56
CA GLU A 279 16.13 14.34 -6.59
C GLU A 279 14.97 15.33 -6.75
N ALA A 280 14.44 15.89 -5.67
CA ALA A 280 13.43 16.94 -5.74
C ALA A 280 13.94 18.20 -6.47
N VAL A 281 15.18 18.63 -6.19
CA VAL A 281 15.83 19.76 -6.89
C VAL A 281 16.03 19.43 -8.36
N ARG A 282 16.68 18.30 -8.67
CA ARG A 282 16.94 17.86 -10.05
C ARG A 282 15.67 17.82 -10.91
N ARG A 283 14.59 17.22 -10.38
CA ARG A 283 13.29 17.15 -11.06
C ARG A 283 12.67 18.52 -11.29
N THR A 284 12.84 19.44 -10.35
CA THR A 284 12.34 20.82 -10.50
C THR A 284 13.10 21.57 -11.57
N LEU A 285 14.43 21.50 -11.56
CA LEU A 285 15.28 22.19 -12.53
C LEU A 285 15.08 21.68 -13.97
N LEU A 286 14.81 20.37 -14.13
CA LEU A 286 14.51 19.77 -15.43
C LEU A 286 13.30 20.43 -16.11
N LEU A 287 12.33 20.93 -15.35
CA LEU A 287 11.11 21.56 -15.90
C LEU A 287 11.39 22.90 -16.61
N PHE A 288 12.52 23.55 -16.35
CA PHE A 288 12.90 24.77 -17.08
C PHE A 288 13.22 24.51 -18.55
N ASP A 289 13.73 23.31 -18.86
CA ASP A 289 14.07 22.87 -20.21
C ASP A 289 12.91 22.10 -20.88
N ALA A 290 11.85 21.80 -20.12
CA ALA A 290 10.73 21.01 -20.58
C ALA A 290 9.74 21.84 -21.40
N THR A 291 9.20 21.22 -22.46
CA THR A 291 8.17 21.77 -23.33
C THR A 291 6.96 20.85 -23.40
N ALA A 292 5.79 21.39 -23.76
CA ALA A 292 4.63 20.55 -24.04
C ALA A 292 4.90 19.71 -25.32
N PRO A 293 4.51 18.42 -25.35
CA PRO A 293 4.56 17.64 -26.59
C PRO A 293 3.47 18.08 -27.55
N GLU A 294 3.59 17.69 -28.82
CA GLU A 294 2.50 17.82 -29.77
C GLU A 294 1.32 16.94 -29.33
N PRO A 295 0.08 17.46 -29.32
CA PRO A 295 -1.08 16.66 -28.99
C PRO A 295 -1.39 15.64 -30.11
N GLY A 296 -1.93 14.48 -29.74
CA GLY A 296 -2.35 13.45 -30.66
C GLY A 296 -2.20 12.05 -30.12
N GLU A 297 -2.66 11.06 -30.89
CA GLU A 297 -2.44 9.65 -30.57
C GLU A 297 -1.00 9.26 -30.95
N MET A 298 -0.28 8.68 -30.00
CA MET A 298 1.11 8.26 -30.20
C MET A 298 1.50 7.08 -29.29
N PRO A 299 2.58 6.37 -29.61
CA PRO A 299 3.19 5.41 -28.69
C PRO A 299 3.64 6.09 -27.39
N VAL A 300 3.31 5.46 -26.25
CA VAL A 300 3.76 5.90 -24.93
C VAL A 300 4.55 4.76 -24.30
N VAL A 301 5.79 5.03 -23.94
CA VAL A 301 6.61 4.14 -23.13
C VAL A 301 6.51 4.60 -21.67
N LEU A 302 6.03 3.72 -20.82
CA LEU A 302 5.91 3.93 -19.38
C LEU A 302 7.21 3.52 -18.72
N ALA A 303 7.80 4.38 -17.91
CA ALA A 303 8.98 4.07 -17.11
C ALA A 303 8.64 3.07 -15.99
N PRO A 304 9.60 2.35 -15.40
CA PRO A 304 9.32 1.46 -14.29
C PRO A 304 8.81 2.19 -13.03
N ALA A 305 8.34 1.44 -12.06
CA ALA A 305 7.85 1.88 -10.76
C ALA A 305 6.58 2.76 -10.81
N THR A 306 6.72 4.08 -10.69
CA THR A 306 5.62 5.05 -10.46
C THR A 306 4.59 5.06 -11.58
N SER A 307 4.97 4.75 -12.82
CA SER A 307 4.02 4.68 -13.93
C SER A 307 3.05 3.48 -13.83
N GLY A 308 3.25 2.58 -12.88
CA GLY A 308 2.27 1.57 -12.46
C GLY A 308 0.92 2.14 -12.03
N ILE A 309 0.82 3.46 -11.82
CA ILE A 309 -0.47 4.14 -11.62
C ILE A 309 -1.44 3.88 -12.79
N LEU A 310 -0.94 3.66 -14.01
CA LEU A 310 -1.77 3.27 -15.14
C LEU A 310 -2.50 1.96 -14.87
N LEU A 311 -1.81 0.96 -14.29
CA LEU A 311 -2.45 -0.31 -13.93
C LEU A 311 -3.50 -0.12 -12.84
N HIS A 312 -3.21 0.73 -11.86
CA HIS A 312 -4.10 1.02 -10.75
C HIS A 312 -5.43 1.59 -11.23
N GLU A 313 -5.38 2.63 -12.04
CA GLU A 313 -6.58 3.33 -12.51
C GLU A 313 -7.23 2.62 -13.72
N ALA A 314 -6.44 2.31 -14.75
CA ALA A 314 -6.98 1.77 -15.99
C ALA A 314 -7.69 0.42 -15.81
N MET A 315 -7.29 -0.36 -14.80
CA MET A 315 -7.84 -1.69 -14.59
C MET A 315 -8.05 -2.09 -13.14
N GLY A 316 -7.18 -1.67 -12.23
CA GLY A 316 -7.18 -2.12 -10.84
C GLY A 316 -8.51 -1.89 -10.15
N HIS A 317 -9.06 -0.67 -10.23
CA HIS A 317 -10.40 -0.37 -9.75
C HIS A 317 -11.49 -1.16 -10.50
N GLY A 318 -11.29 -1.42 -11.79
CA GLY A 318 -12.18 -2.25 -12.59
C GLY A 318 -12.20 -3.72 -12.17
N PHE A 319 -11.14 -4.19 -11.48
CA PHE A 319 -11.04 -5.56 -10.97
C PHE A 319 -11.50 -5.70 -9.50
N GLU A 320 -11.90 -4.63 -8.84
CA GLU A 320 -12.52 -4.71 -7.52
C GLU A 320 -13.90 -5.36 -7.61
N ALA A 321 -14.10 -6.45 -6.87
CA ALA A 321 -15.20 -7.36 -7.11
C ALA A 321 -16.59 -6.81 -6.74
N ASP A 322 -16.68 -5.79 -5.90
CA ASP A 322 -17.95 -5.12 -5.57
C ASP A 322 -18.55 -4.36 -6.77
N PHE A 323 -17.72 -3.79 -7.66
CA PHE A 323 -18.19 -3.23 -8.92
C PHE A 323 -18.57 -4.31 -9.93
N ASN A 324 -17.81 -5.41 -9.96
CA ASN A 324 -18.05 -6.51 -10.90
C ASN A 324 -19.34 -7.27 -10.57
N ARG A 325 -19.61 -7.61 -9.28
CA ARG A 325 -20.84 -8.30 -8.87
C ARG A 325 -22.11 -7.47 -9.10
N LYS A 326 -21.97 -6.14 -9.13
CA LYS A 326 -23.09 -5.22 -9.43
C LYS A 326 -23.22 -4.91 -10.92
N GLY A 327 -22.35 -5.46 -11.78
CA GLY A 327 -22.34 -5.20 -13.21
C GLY A 327 -21.94 -3.78 -13.60
N ILE A 328 -21.27 -3.03 -12.69
CA ILE A 328 -20.87 -1.63 -12.90
C ILE A 328 -19.55 -1.56 -13.67
N SER A 329 -18.61 -2.48 -13.39
CA SER A 329 -17.29 -2.46 -14.03
C SER A 329 -17.37 -2.89 -15.49
N ILE A 330 -16.59 -2.22 -16.36
CA ILE A 330 -16.39 -2.63 -17.76
C ILE A 330 -15.78 -4.05 -17.88
N PHE A 331 -15.20 -4.59 -16.81
CA PHE A 331 -14.64 -5.94 -16.75
C PHE A 331 -15.61 -6.99 -16.21
N ALA A 332 -16.84 -6.65 -15.81
CA ALA A 332 -17.78 -7.55 -15.14
C ALA A 332 -18.10 -8.83 -15.95
N SER A 333 -18.04 -8.79 -17.28
CA SER A 333 -18.30 -9.93 -18.16
C SER A 333 -17.04 -10.53 -18.80
N ARG A 334 -15.83 -10.15 -18.29
CA ARG A 334 -14.57 -10.53 -18.94
C ARG A 334 -13.77 -11.62 -18.22
N MET A 335 -14.30 -12.19 -17.14
CA MET A 335 -13.66 -13.32 -16.46
C MET A 335 -13.38 -14.47 -17.43
N GLY A 336 -12.15 -15.00 -17.40
CA GLY A 336 -11.68 -16.05 -18.30
C GLY A 336 -11.38 -15.59 -19.74
N ARG A 337 -11.59 -14.31 -20.09
CA ARG A 337 -11.38 -13.79 -21.45
C ARG A 337 -10.00 -13.13 -21.57
N PRO A 338 -9.39 -13.10 -22.78
CA PRO A 338 -8.24 -12.27 -23.05
C PRO A 338 -8.56 -10.79 -22.82
N VAL A 339 -7.68 -10.09 -22.10
CA VAL A 339 -7.74 -8.64 -21.83
C VAL A 339 -6.43 -7.94 -22.19
N ALA A 340 -5.36 -8.70 -22.38
CA ALA A 340 -4.04 -8.23 -22.78
C ALA A 340 -3.34 -9.32 -23.64
N ARG A 341 -2.09 -9.05 -24.07
CA ARG A 341 -1.28 -10.04 -24.78
C ARG A 341 -0.73 -11.11 -23.83
N GLU A 342 -0.36 -12.27 -24.34
CA GLU A 342 0.06 -13.45 -23.55
C GLU A 342 1.27 -13.24 -22.64
N PHE A 343 2.13 -12.30 -22.94
CA PHE A 343 3.30 -11.97 -22.10
C PHE A 343 2.96 -11.04 -20.93
N VAL A 344 1.70 -10.60 -20.79
CA VAL A 344 1.25 -9.71 -19.71
C VAL A 344 0.69 -10.54 -18.57
N THR A 345 1.30 -10.42 -17.40
CA THR A 345 0.79 -10.96 -16.12
C THR A 345 0.68 -9.82 -15.12
N ILE A 346 -0.48 -9.66 -14.47
CA ILE A 346 -0.77 -8.58 -13.51
C ILE A 346 -1.20 -9.19 -12.19
N VAL A 347 -0.66 -8.64 -11.13
CA VAL A 347 -0.77 -9.16 -9.76
C VAL A 347 -1.19 -8.05 -8.81
N ASP A 348 -1.97 -8.38 -7.79
CA ASP A 348 -2.09 -7.60 -6.55
C ASP A 348 -1.53 -8.43 -5.40
N SER A 349 -0.58 -7.87 -4.66
CA SER A 349 0.11 -8.57 -3.57
C SER A 349 0.04 -7.78 -2.26
N GLY A 350 -0.33 -8.47 -1.18
CA GLY A 350 -0.21 -7.95 0.18
C GLY A 350 1.11 -8.30 0.84
N LEU A 351 1.98 -9.05 0.16
CA LEU A 351 3.17 -9.69 0.75
C LEU A 351 4.48 -8.93 0.52
N GLU A 352 4.43 -7.77 -0.13
CA GLU A 352 5.61 -6.95 -0.45
C GLU A 352 6.17 -6.32 0.83
N ARG A 353 7.17 -6.99 1.44
CA ARG A 353 7.74 -6.63 2.75
C ARG A 353 8.05 -5.15 2.84
N ASP A 354 7.70 -4.55 3.97
CA ASP A 354 7.92 -3.14 4.30
C ASP A 354 7.27 -2.13 3.33
N HIS A 355 6.67 -2.57 2.23
CA HIS A 355 6.00 -1.66 1.31
C HIS A 355 4.72 -1.12 1.94
N ARG A 356 4.40 0.15 1.67
CA ARG A 356 3.24 0.83 2.28
C ARG A 356 1.90 0.14 2.01
N GLY A 357 1.72 -0.46 0.84
CA GLY A 357 0.53 -1.22 0.46
C GLY A 357 0.45 -2.63 1.06
N ALA A 358 1.53 -3.15 1.66
CA ALA A 358 1.56 -4.49 2.23
C ALA A 358 0.69 -4.60 3.49
N LEU A 359 0.01 -5.73 3.65
CA LEU A 359 -0.76 -6.10 4.84
C LEU A 359 -0.65 -7.61 5.07
N ALA A 360 -0.19 -8.01 6.26
CA ALA A 360 -0.14 -9.42 6.62
C ALA A 360 -1.55 -10.03 6.77
N ILE A 361 -2.50 -9.19 7.21
CA ILE A 361 -3.94 -9.46 7.18
C ILE A 361 -4.67 -8.24 6.62
N ASP A 362 -5.81 -8.46 5.95
CA ASP A 362 -6.72 -7.36 5.59
C ASP A 362 -7.60 -6.95 6.79
N ASP A 363 -8.50 -5.99 6.59
CA ASP A 363 -9.34 -5.46 7.67
C ASP A 363 -10.61 -6.31 7.94
N GLU A 364 -10.72 -7.48 7.33
CA GLU A 364 -11.68 -8.54 7.63
C GLU A 364 -11.02 -9.74 8.34
N GLY A 365 -9.69 -9.66 8.60
CA GLY A 365 -8.92 -10.75 9.21
C GLY A 365 -8.51 -11.86 8.24
N THR A 366 -8.60 -11.61 6.93
CA THR A 366 -8.15 -12.54 5.89
C THR A 366 -6.64 -12.39 5.69
N PRO A 367 -5.84 -13.49 5.67
CA PRO A 367 -4.41 -13.41 5.40
C PRO A 367 -4.09 -12.72 4.08
N GLY A 368 -3.06 -11.89 4.10
CA GLY A 368 -2.48 -11.30 2.90
C GLY A 368 -1.98 -12.39 1.96
N ARG A 369 -2.17 -12.20 0.67
CA ARG A 369 -1.71 -13.13 -0.38
C ARG A 369 -1.31 -12.40 -1.64
N ARG A 370 -0.66 -13.12 -2.52
CA ARG A 370 -0.41 -12.72 -3.90
C ARG A 370 -1.55 -13.24 -4.77
N THR A 371 -2.31 -12.33 -5.36
CA THR A 371 -3.46 -12.64 -6.22
C THR A 371 -3.10 -12.31 -7.66
N VAL A 372 -3.06 -13.31 -8.53
CA VAL A 372 -2.93 -13.10 -9.98
C VAL A 372 -4.28 -12.64 -10.51
N LEU A 373 -4.32 -11.47 -11.12
CA LEU A 373 -5.53 -10.87 -11.71
C LEU A 373 -5.61 -11.17 -13.20
N VAL A 374 -4.49 -10.96 -13.90
CA VAL A 374 -4.33 -11.31 -15.31
C VAL A 374 -3.17 -12.27 -15.43
N GLU A 375 -3.41 -13.46 -15.94
CA GLU A 375 -2.41 -14.48 -16.19
C GLU A 375 -2.25 -14.70 -17.69
N LYS A 376 -1.06 -14.44 -18.19
CA LYS A 376 -0.75 -14.59 -19.63
C LYS A 376 -1.83 -13.94 -20.50
N GLY A 377 -2.15 -12.68 -20.20
CA GLY A 377 -3.13 -11.88 -20.94
C GLY A 377 -4.60 -12.17 -20.64
N ARG A 378 -4.91 -13.14 -19.79
CA ARG A 378 -6.28 -13.59 -19.50
C ARG A 378 -6.70 -13.16 -18.11
N LEU A 379 -7.88 -12.54 -17.97
CA LEU A 379 -8.44 -12.19 -16.66
C LEU A 379 -8.84 -13.45 -15.90
N VAL A 380 -8.23 -13.72 -14.75
CA VAL A 380 -8.41 -14.97 -13.98
C VAL A 380 -8.95 -14.74 -12.57
N SER A 381 -8.91 -13.52 -12.04
CA SER A 381 -9.46 -13.20 -10.73
C SER A 381 -9.89 -11.74 -10.64
N TYR A 382 -10.76 -11.47 -9.68
CA TYR A 382 -11.04 -10.14 -9.14
C TYR A 382 -10.41 -9.98 -7.75
N LEU A 383 -10.46 -8.77 -7.18
CA LEU A 383 -10.11 -8.48 -5.81
C LEU A 383 -11.35 -8.64 -4.92
N HIS A 384 -11.34 -9.64 -4.07
CA HIS A 384 -12.50 -10.03 -3.27
C HIS A 384 -12.37 -9.63 -1.81
N ASP A 385 -13.38 -8.94 -1.29
CA ASP A 385 -13.75 -8.92 0.12
C ASP A 385 -14.63 -10.13 0.44
N ARG A 386 -15.06 -10.27 1.68
CA ARG A 386 -15.94 -11.35 2.13
C ARG A 386 -17.25 -11.44 1.34
N ILE A 387 -17.93 -10.31 1.14
CA ILE A 387 -19.23 -10.26 0.44
C ILE A 387 -19.07 -10.71 -1.01
N SER A 388 -18.09 -10.16 -1.70
CA SER A 388 -17.85 -10.50 -3.11
C SER A 388 -17.36 -11.93 -3.29
N ALA A 389 -16.50 -12.42 -2.38
CA ALA A 389 -16.05 -13.81 -2.39
C ALA A 389 -17.23 -14.79 -2.28
N ARG A 390 -18.13 -14.53 -1.35
CA ARG A 390 -19.36 -15.33 -1.19
C ARG A 390 -20.25 -15.28 -2.44
N HIS A 391 -20.42 -14.11 -3.06
CA HIS A 391 -21.19 -13.95 -4.28
C HIS A 391 -20.66 -14.80 -5.43
N TYR A 392 -19.34 -14.86 -5.59
CA TYR A 392 -18.69 -15.63 -6.67
C TYR A 392 -18.38 -17.08 -6.28
N GLY A 393 -18.63 -17.51 -5.05
CA GLY A 393 -18.31 -18.86 -4.55
C GLY A 393 -16.80 -19.14 -4.51
N VAL A 394 -16.00 -18.13 -4.19
CA VAL A 394 -14.52 -18.21 -4.12
C VAL A 394 -14.03 -17.77 -2.74
N GLU A 395 -12.76 -18.02 -2.45
CA GLU A 395 -12.12 -17.51 -1.24
C GLU A 395 -11.81 -15.99 -1.33
N PRO A 396 -11.93 -15.25 -0.20
CA PRO A 396 -11.48 -13.86 -0.15
C PRO A 396 -10.01 -13.73 -0.51
N THR A 397 -9.65 -12.67 -1.23
CA THR A 397 -8.27 -12.44 -1.68
C THR A 397 -7.42 -11.64 -0.69
N GLY A 398 -7.96 -11.30 0.50
CA GLY A 398 -7.30 -10.47 1.49
C GLY A 398 -7.26 -8.99 1.07
N ASN A 399 -8.30 -8.55 0.36
CA ASN A 399 -8.44 -7.19 -0.15
C ASN A 399 -9.58 -6.41 0.50
N GLY A 400 -10.22 -6.94 1.56
CA GLY A 400 -11.21 -6.23 2.35
C GLY A 400 -10.56 -5.15 3.21
N ARG A 401 -10.54 -3.90 2.75
CA ARG A 401 -9.81 -2.79 3.39
C ARG A 401 -10.72 -1.62 3.74
N ARG A 402 -10.38 -0.93 4.83
CA ARG A 402 -11.03 0.31 5.30
C ARG A 402 -9.99 1.39 5.60
N GLU A 403 -10.40 2.66 5.60
CA GLU A 403 -9.54 3.77 6.01
C GLU A 403 -9.25 3.72 7.52
N ASP A 404 -10.28 3.57 8.32
CA ASP A 404 -10.22 3.44 9.77
C ASP A 404 -11.50 2.77 10.33
N PHE A 405 -11.61 2.69 11.66
CA PHE A 405 -12.75 2.06 12.35
C PHE A 405 -14.11 2.72 12.08
N ARG A 406 -14.18 3.91 11.46
CA ARG A 406 -15.43 4.61 11.15
C ARG A 406 -16.08 4.09 9.87
N PHE A 407 -15.37 3.28 9.10
CA PHE A 407 -15.80 2.82 7.77
C PHE A 407 -15.92 1.29 7.68
N PRO A 408 -16.92 0.77 6.93
CA PRO A 408 -16.94 -0.64 6.57
C PRO A 408 -15.85 -0.95 5.54
N PRO A 409 -15.27 -2.18 5.56
CA PRO A 409 -14.29 -2.59 4.56
C PRO A 409 -14.92 -2.75 3.18
N LEU A 410 -14.12 -2.52 2.16
CA LEU A 410 -14.44 -2.65 0.74
C LEU A 410 -13.30 -3.38 0.03
N PRO A 411 -13.56 -4.04 -1.12
CA PRO A 411 -12.48 -4.52 -1.97
C PRO A 411 -11.58 -3.37 -2.41
N ARG A 412 -10.28 -3.44 -2.12
CA ARG A 412 -9.27 -2.41 -2.43
C ARG A 412 -7.96 -3.07 -2.83
N MET A 413 -7.27 -2.47 -3.77
CA MET A 413 -5.89 -2.83 -4.13
C MET A 413 -4.92 -2.68 -2.95
N ARG A 414 -3.81 -3.41 -3.00
CA ARG A 414 -2.68 -3.34 -2.05
C ARG A 414 -1.41 -2.90 -2.77
N VAL A 415 -0.62 -3.83 -3.31
CA VAL A 415 0.50 -3.52 -4.20
C VAL A 415 0.18 -4.15 -5.55
N THR A 416 -0.25 -3.33 -6.51
CA THR A 416 -0.66 -3.80 -7.84
C THR A 416 0.47 -3.57 -8.82
N PHE A 417 0.89 -4.61 -9.52
CA PHE A 417 2.02 -4.54 -10.43
C PHE A 417 1.90 -5.48 -11.62
N MET A 418 2.65 -5.17 -12.70
CA MET A 418 2.89 -6.07 -13.83
C MET A 418 4.21 -6.80 -13.63
N GLU A 419 4.22 -8.09 -13.87
CA GLU A 419 5.46 -8.88 -13.84
C GLU A 419 6.42 -8.49 -14.97
N PRO A 420 7.75 -8.70 -14.77
CA PRO A 420 8.74 -8.44 -15.81
C PRO A 420 8.49 -9.27 -17.06
N GLY A 421 8.73 -8.65 -18.21
CA GLY A 421 8.64 -9.27 -19.53
C GLY A 421 9.99 -9.63 -20.12
N PRO A 422 10.00 -10.08 -21.38
CA PRO A 422 11.20 -10.64 -22.02
C PRO A 422 12.15 -9.60 -22.66
N HIS A 423 11.74 -8.33 -22.78
CA HIS A 423 12.50 -7.33 -23.52
C HIS A 423 13.54 -6.60 -22.65
N ALA A 424 14.58 -6.05 -23.27
CA ALA A 424 15.44 -5.07 -22.63
C ALA A 424 14.78 -3.67 -22.68
N PRO A 425 14.94 -2.81 -21.64
CA PRO A 425 14.37 -1.46 -21.64
C PRO A 425 14.78 -0.62 -22.85
N GLU A 426 16.03 -0.75 -23.28
CA GLU A 426 16.58 -0.07 -24.45
C GLU A 426 15.90 -0.51 -25.76
N GLU A 427 15.55 -1.79 -25.88
CA GLU A 427 14.80 -2.31 -27.04
C GLU A 427 13.40 -1.70 -27.09
N VAL A 428 12.74 -1.56 -25.95
CA VAL A 428 11.42 -0.94 -25.87
C VAL A 428 11.48 0.50 -26.36
N ILE A 429 12.46 1.29 -25.89
CA ILE A 429 12.64 2.69 -26.30
C ILE A 429 13.03 2.77 -27.79
N ALA A 430 13.98 1.94 -28.23
CA ALA A 430 14.46 1.91 -29.62
C ALA A 430 13.36 1.53 -30.63
N SER A 431 12.33 0.81 -30.20
CA SER A 431 11.19 0.43 -31.05
C SER A 431 10.25 1.60 -31.41
N VAL A 432 10.44 2.78 -30.80
CA VAL A 432 9.55 3.94 -30.97
C VAL A 432 10.24 5.00 -31.81
N LYS A 433 9.70 5.30 -33.01
CA LYS A 433 10.24 6.33 -33.88
C LYS A 433 9.89 7.76 -33.41
N LYS A 434 8.65 7.96 -32.95
CA LYS A 434 8.16 9.22 -32.36
C LYS A 434 7.16 8.87 -31.28
N GLY A 435 7.36 9.37 -30.05
CA GLY A 435 6.47 9.05 -28.93
C GLY A 435 6.86 9.78 -27.65
N LEU A 436 6.26 9.32 -26.56
CA LEU A 436 6.46 9.85 -25.21
C LEU A 436 7.07 8.76 -24.31
N TYR A 437 8.07 9.12 -23.51
CA TYR A 437 8.53 8.36 -22.36
C TYR A 437 8.00 9.02 -21.08
N ALA A 438 7.03 8.41 -20.42
CA ALA A 438 6.37 8.95 -19.23
C ALA A 438 7.03 8.38 -17.97
N VAL A 439 7.57 9.26 -17.11
CA VAL A 439 8.37 8.86 -15.93
C VAL A 439 7.56 8.98 -14.65
N ASP A 440 7.03 10.17 -14.38
CA ASP A 440 6.29 10.45 -13.15
C ASP A 440 4.91 11.03 -13.43
N PHE A 441 3.97 10.66 -12.58
CA PHE A 441 2.59 11.12 -12.64
C PHE A 441 2.24 11.84 -11.33
N SER A 442 1.41 12.87 -11.39
CA SER A 442 0.98 13.62 -10.21
C SER A 442 -0.41 13.26 -9.71
N ASN A 443 -1.27 12.80 -10.58
CA ASN A 443 -2.63 12.38 -10.30
C ASN A 443 -3.13 11.45 -11.40
N GLY A 444 -4.24 10.78 -11.14
CA GLY A 444 -4.98 9.96 -12.08
C GLY A 444 -6.41 9.79 -11.60
N GLU A 445 -7.32 9.56 -12.55
CA GLU A 445 -8.72 9.26 -12.28
C GLU A 445 -9.25 8.29 -13.32
N VAL A 446 -10.25 7.50 -12.93
CA VAL A 446 -10.94 6.55 -13.81
C VAL A 446 -12.45 6.60 -13.65
N THR A 447 -13.16 6.48 -14.76
CA THR A 447 -14.60 6.22 -14.80
C THR A 447 -14.82 4.71 -14.91
N ILE A 448 -15.05 4.02 -13.80
CA ILE A 448 -15.02 2.55 -13.69
C ILE A 448 -15.95 1.85 -14.68
N GLY A 449 -17.15 2.38 -14.90
CA GLY A 449 -18.14 1.80 -15.83
C GLY A 449 -17.75 1.94 -17.29
N ALA A 450 -17.18 3.07 -17.69
CA ALA A 450 -16.70 3.32 -19.05
C ALA A 450 -15.28 2.82 -19.27
N GLY A 451 -14.47 2.76 -18.20
CA GLY A 451 -13.05 2.41 -18.25
C GLY A 451 -12.15 3.55 -18.73
N ASP A 452 -12.71 4.74 -18.91
CA ASP A 452 -11.94 5.93 -19.34
C ASP A 452 -11.09 6.45 -18.20
N TYR A 453 -9.83 6.77 -18.49
CA TYR A 453 -8.89 7.32 -17.53
C TYR A 453 -8.20 8.58 -18.05
N SER A 454 -7.73 9.40 -17.12
CA SER A 454 -6.89 10.57 -17.39
C SER A 454 -5.76 10.65 -16.37
N PHE A 455 -4.53 10.91 -16.85
CA PHE A 455 -3.33 11.08 -16.04
C PHE A 455 -2.57 12.33 -16.41
N TYR A 456 -2.07 13.03 -15.40
CA TYR A 456 -1.13 14.12 -15.60
C TYR A 456 0.31 13.63 -15.43
N VAL A 457 1.07 13.64 -16.53
CA VAL A 457 2.51 13.32 -16.54
C VAL A 457 3.29 14.54 -16.07
N LYS A 458 3.94 14.42 -14.93
CA LYS A 458 4.73 15.49 -14.33
C LYS A 458 6.15 15.57 -14.90
N THR A 459 6.72 14.42 -15.22
CA THR A 459 8.06 14.32 -15.79
C THR A 459 8.06 13.26 -16.88
N GLY A 460 8.61 13.58 -18.03
CA GLY A 460 8.76 12.68 -19.15
C GLY A 460 9.77 13.21 -20.17
N PHE A 461 9.94 12.46 -21.25
CA PHE A 461 10.84 12.81 -22.35
C PHE A 461 10.18 12.49 -23.68
N ARG A 462 10.53 13.21 -24.72
CA ARG A 462 10.21 12.81 -26.09
C ARG A 462 11.05 11.61 -26.48
N ILE A 463 10.46 10.72 -27.27
CA ILE A 463 11.20 9.68 -27.98
C ILE A 463 11.25 10.10 -29.44
N GLU A 464 12.44 10.25 -30.00
CA GLU A 464 12.68 10.57 -31.40
C GLU A 464 13.74 9.60 -31.95
N ASP A 465 13.40 8.87 -33.02
CA ASP A 465 14.23 7.86 -33.67
C ASP A 465 14.85 6.86 -32.66
N GLY A 466 14.02 6.35 -31.73
CA GLY A 466 14.41 5.36 -30.73
C GLY A 466 15.29 5.87 -29.60
N ARG A 467 15.32 7.18 -29.35
CA ARG A 467 16.15 7.82 -28.32
C ARG A 467 15.34 8.84 -27.51
N LEU A 468 15.67 8.92 -26.21
CA LEU A 468 15.14 9.99 -25.37
C LEU A 468 15.83 11.31 -25.75
N THR A 469 15.03 12.35 -25.95
CA THR A 469 15.52 13.66 -26.35
C THR A 469 15.13 14.75 -25.36
N ALA A 470 14.24 15.68 -25.71
CA ALA A 470 13.87 16.81 -24.86
C ALA A 470 12.91 16.40 -23.72
N PRO A 471 13.08 16.96 -22.50
CA PRO A 471 12.11 16.77 -21.44
C PRO A 471 10.75 17.38 -21.81
N VAL A 472 9.68 16.75 -21.29
CA VAL A 472 8.31 17.24 -21.49
C VAL A 472 7.63 17.51 -20.17
N LYS A 473 6.67 18.43 -20.20
CA LYS A 473 5.77 18.78 -19.09
C LYS A 473 4.41 19.19 -19.62
N ASP A 474 3.46 19.42 -18.70
CA ASP A 474 2.09 19.86 -19.02
C ASP A 474 1.39 18.86 -19.99
N VAL A 475 1.49 17.56 -19.66
CA VAL A 475 1.03 16.46 -20.49
C VAL A 475 -0.11 15.72 -19.79
N ASN A 476 -1.24 15.59 -20.47
CA ASN A 476 -2.27 14.63 -20.09
C ASN A 476 -2.19 13.40 -21.01
N VAL A 477 -2.27 12.23 -20.39
CA VAL A 477 -2.43 10.95 -21.08
C VAL A 477 -3.84 10.47 -20.82
N ILE A 478 -4.61 10.28 -21.89
CA ILE A 478 -6.04 9.95 -21.83
C ILE A 478 -6.27 8.67 -22.62
N GLY A 479 -6.99 7.73 -22.03
CA GLY A 479 -7.27 6.44 -22.67
C GLY A 479 -8.43 5.71 -22.07
N ASN A 480 -8.56 4.46 -22.48
CA ASN A 480 -9.55 3.52 -21.96
C ASN A 480 -8.83 2.26 -21.50
N GLY A 481 -9.14 1.77 -20.31
CA GLY A 481 -8.41 0.66 -19.67
C GLY A 481 -8.30 -0.60 -20.53
N PRO A 482 -9.40 -1.22 -20.97
CA PRO A 482 -9.37 -2.37 -21.87
C PRO A 482 -8.61 -2.12 -23.18
N ASP A 483 -8.77 -0.94 -23.78
CA ASP A 483 -8.09 -0.58 -25.02
C ASP A 483 -6.57 -0.48 -24.81
N SER A 484 -6.14 0.23 -23.77
CA SER A 484 -4.72 0.40 -23.44
C SER A 484 -4.04 -0.93 -23.11
N LEU A 485 -4.73 -1.83 -22.37
CA LEU A 485 -4.22 -3.18 -22.10
C LEU A 485 -4.00 -3.98 -23.38
N SER A 486 -4.93 -3.91 -24.31
CA SER A 486 -4.84 -4.61 -25.59
C SER A 486 -3.72 -4.07 -26.48
N LYS A 487 -3.33 -2.81 -26.29
CA LYS A 487 -2.29 -2.09 -27.02
C LYS A 487 -0.91 -2.18 -26.37
N ILE A 488 -0.73 -2.92 -25.27
CA ILE A 488 0.60 -3.23 -24.73
C ILE A 488 1.34 -4.12 -25.74
N GLU A 489 2.43 -3.62 -26.32
CA GLU A 489 3.21 -4.33 -27.33
C GLU A 489 4.49 -4.94 -26.80
N MET A 490 5.13 -4.29 -25.82
CA MET A 490 6.39 -4.76 -25.23
C MET A 490 6.40 -4.50 -23.73
N VAL A 491 6.98 -5.45 -22.99
CA VAL A 491 7.21 -5.38 -21.55
C VAL A 491 8.67 -5.76 -21.30
N ALA A 492 9.39 -4.91 -20.57
CA ALA A 492 10.80 -5.13 -20.27
C ALA A 492 11.02 -5.97 -19.00
N GLY A 493 12.29 -6.30 -18.71
CA GLY A 493 12.69 -7.08 -17.55
C GLY A 493 13.06 -6.24 -16.32
N ASP A 494 13.02 -4.92 -16.39
CA ASP A 494 13.45 -3.94 -15.39
C ASP A 494 12.38 -3.56 -14.39
N PHE A 495 11.68 -4.56 -13.85
CA PHE A 495 10.61 -4.34 -12.87
C PHE A 495 11.08 -3.59 -11.62
N GLU A 496 10.31 -2.59 -11.20
CA GLU A 496 10.51 -1.86 -9.95
C GLU A 496 9.18 -1.57 -9.27
N LEU A 497 9.20 -1.56 -7.92
CA LEU A 497 8.13 -1.00 -7.10
C LEU A 497 8.33 0.51 -6.93
N ASP A 498 7.23 1.23 -6.78
CA ASP A 498 7.26 2.67 -6.50
C ASP A 498 7.82 2.98 -5.10
N GLY A 499 7.99 4.26 -4.80
CA GLY A 499 8.46 4.72 -3.48
C GLY A 499 7.44 4.61 -2.35
N GLY A 500 6.30 3.93 -2.57
CA GLY A 500 5.27 3.70 -1.56
C GLY A 500 4.47 4.96 -1.19
N THR A 501 4.31 5.94 -2.08
CA THR A 501 3.74 7.23 -1.72
C THR A 501 2.29 7.45 -2.20
N TRP A 502 1.71 6.49 -2.88
CA TRP A 502 0.35 6.59 -3.41
C TRP A 502 -0.73 6.27 -2.38
N THR A 503 -1.83 6.97 -2.50
CA THR A 503 -3.04 6.76 -1.69
C THR A 503 -4.23 6.64 -2.63
N CYS A 504 -4.98 5.56 -2.49
CA CYS A 504 -6.15 5.24 -3.29
C CYS A 504 -7.42 5.74 -2.62
N GLY A 505 -8.25 6.47 -3.36
CA GLY A 505 -9.57 6.93 -2.92
C GLY A 505 -10.70 6.09 -3.49
N LYS A 506 -11.67 5.67 -2.66
CA LYS A 506 -12.90 5.00 -3.09
C LYS A 506 -14.01 5.20 -2.05
N ASN A 507 -15.18 5.62 -2.48
CA ASN A 507 -16.35 5.82 -1.61
C ASN A 507 -16.06 6.68 -0.38
N GLY A 508 -15.27 7.75 -0.54
CA GLY A 508 -14.90 8.65 0.55
C GLY A 508 -13.85 8.10 1.52
N GLN A 509 -13.27 6.93 1.24
CA GLN A 509 -12.22 6.29 2.02
C GLN A 509 -10.88 6.35 1.31
N SER A 510 -9.81 6.64 2.06
CA SER A 510 -8.43 6.70 1.58
C SER A 510 -7.59 5.57 2.18
N VAL A 511 -6.92 4.78 1.35
CA VAL A 511 -6.02 3.71 1.83
C VAL A 511 -4.65 3.80 1.15
N PRO A 512 -3.56 3.49 1.87
CA PRO A 512 -2.23 3.42 1.26
C PRO A 512 -2.14 2.25 0.30
N VAL A 513 -1.54 2.49 -0.87
CA VAL A 513 -1.33 1.47 -1.91
C VAL A 513 0.11 1.50 -2.42
N GLY A 514 0.49 0.45 -3.13
CA GLY A 514 1.73 0.34 -3.86
C GLY A 514 1.50 0.09 -5.34
N LEU A 515 2.45 0.47 -6.13
CA LEU A 515 2.46 0.35 -7.58
C LEU A 515 3.74 -0.35 -8.01
N GLY A 516 3.68 -1.06 -9.13
CA GLY A 516 4.88 -1.63 -9.74
C GLY A 516 4.70 -1.81 -11.23
N LEU A 517 5.75 -1.49 -11.99
CA LEU A 517 5.76 -1.67 -13.42
C LEU A 517 7.20 -1.88 -13.89
N PRO A 518 7.47 -2.73 -14.87
CA PRO A 518 8.67 -2.64 -15.70
C PRO A 518 8.50 -1.55 -16.78
N THR A 519 9.50 -1.29 -17.61
CA THR A 519 9.34 -0.47 -18.82
C THR A 519 8.33 -1.11 -19.76
N VAL A 520 7.25 -0.40 -20.11
CA VAL A 520 6.14 -0.93 -20.92
C VAL A 520 5.85 0.01 -22.10
N LYS A 521 5.72 -0.53 -23.30
CA LYS A 521 5.25 0.18 -24.49
C LYS A 521 3.76 -0.08 -24.69
N VAL A 522 2.99 1.00 -24.74
CA VAL A 522 1.62 1.01 -25.26
C VAL A 522 1.65 1.69 -26.63
N SER A 523 1.18 1.01 -27.66
CA SER A 523 1.39 1.43 -29.06
C SER A 523 0.65 2.72 -29.45
N ALA A 524 -0.45 3.02 -28.76
CA ALA A 524 -1.24 4.20 -29.06
C ALA A 524 -2.07 4.65 -27.84
N ILE A 525 -1.78 5.84 -27.35
CA ILE A 525 -2.54 6.53 -26.31
C ILE A 525 -2.69 8.00 -26.73
N ASN A 526 -3.82 8.62 -26.40
CA ASN A 526 -4.02 10.06 -26.63
C ASN A 526 -3.17 10.87 -25.65
N VAL A 527 -2.28 11.67 -26.19
CA VAL A 527 -1.46 12.63 -25.47
C VAL A 527 -1.96 14.03 -25.76
N GLY A 528 -2.28 14.80 -24.73
CA GLY A 528 -2.76 16.17 -24.87
C GLY A 528 -1.97 17.13 -24.00
N GLY A 529 -1.79 18.38 -24.47
CA GLY A 529 -1.28 19.45 -23.63
C GLY A 529 -2.39 20.04 -22.76
N VAL A 530 -2.03 20.57 -21.58
CA VAL A 530 -2.96 21.40 -20.80
C VAL A 530 -3.14 22.71 -21.55
N ARG A 531 -4.35 23.04 -21.98
CA ARG A 531 -4.65 24.42 -22.48
C ARG A 531 -4.47 25.37 -21.30
N ARG A 532 -3.53 26.30 -21.43
CA ARG A 532 -3.37 27.41 -20.50
C ARG A 532 -4.47 28.45 -20.71
#